data_0ca645e95f4fd82b53d6a408521d2b84
#
_entry.id   0ca645e95f4fd82b53d6a408521d2b84
#
_cell.length_a   1.000
_cell.length_b   1.000
_cell.length_c   1.000
_cell.angle_alpha   90.00
_cell.angle_beta   90.00
_cell.angle_gamma   90.00
#
_symmetry.space_group_name_H-M   'P 1'
#
loop_
_entity.id
_entity.type
_entity.pdbx_description
1 polymer ?
#
loop_
_entity_poly.entity_id
_entity_poly.type
_entity_poly.pdbx_seq_one_letter_code
_entity_poly.pdbx_strand_id
1 'polypeptide(L)'
;MGWLLLFYIYPAVQLFLVSLWTGNLQDGYQQAWNFGIYAEGVSEYWPWIVRSAAYGGLATVLAFLLGYPLAYTIAFKGGRYKNLLLFLVIAPFFTSFLLRTISWKIILADNGLLLGPLKDAGLLPEDFRLLATPLAIIAGITYNLLPFMTLPLYVALEKVDFRLLEAAKDLYAGPWRPGGTIVGAIAGAVLAGFASIVLSVNPVIPALIAAVSGGVIGTLLISESFVRITFPLSLPGVFAGSLLTFIPAVGDF
;
A
#
# COMPACT_ATOMS: atom_id res chain seq x y z
N MET A 1 -28.31 17.54 -9.91
CA MET A 1 -28.26 16.38 -10.83
C MET A 1 -27.80 16.75 -12.24
N GLY A 2 -28.36 17.81 -12.90
CA GLY A 2 -27.95 18.21 -14.26
C GLY A 2 -26.46 18.52 -14.43
N TRP A 3 -25.81 19.12 -13.43
CA TRP A 3 -24.39 19.41 -13.44
C TRP A 3 -23.52 18.14 -13.56
N LEU A 4 -23.86 17.08 -12.83
CA LEU A 4 -23.15 15.79 -12.91
C LEU A 4 -23.32 15.12 -14.29
N LEU A 5 -24.52 15.24 -14.89
CA LEU A 5 -24.75 14.72 -16.24
C LEU A 5 -23.88 15.46 -17.26
N LEU A 6 -23.81 16.79 -17.17
CA LEU A 6 -23.12 17.61 -18.16
C LEU A 6 -21.57 17.50 -18.02
N PHE A 7 -21.04 17.57 -16.80
CA PHE A 7 -19.60 17.68 -16.58
C PHE A 7 -18.89 16.37 -16.26
N TYR A 8 -19.63 15.30 -15.94
CA TYR A 8 -19.06 14.01 -15.65
C TYR A 8 -19.51 12.92 -16.63
N ILE A 9 -20.82 12.71 -16.77
CA ILE A 9 -21.33 11.61 -17.60
C ILE A 9 -21.11 11.90 -19.08
N TYR A 10 -21.40 13.10 -19.55
CA TYR A 10 -21.21 13.44 -20.96
C TYR A 10 -19.76 13.28 -21.43
N PRO A 11 -18.72 13.84 -20.75
CA PRO A 11 -17.33 13.59 -21.13
C PRO A 11 -16.92 12.12 -21.05
N ALA A 12 -17.42 11.38 -20.03
CA ALA A 12 -17.13 9.95 -19.89
C ALA A 12 -17.68 9.13 -21.06
N VAL A 13 -18.92 9.42 -21.48
CA VAL A 13 -19.54 8.80 -22.65
C VAL A 13 -18.76 9.17 -23.94
N GLN A 14 -18.36 10.42 -24.09
CA GLN A 14 -17.55 10.85 -25.26
C GLN A 14 -16.20 10.12 -25.29
N LEU A 15 -15.50 10.02 -24.17
CA LEU A 15 -14.24 9.25 -24.10
C LEU A 15 -14.45 7.78 -24.47
N PHE A 16 -15.53 7.17 -23.99
CA PHE A 16 -15.87 5.78 -24.35
C PHE A 16 -16.14 5.64 -25.84
N LEU A 17 -16.90 6.55 -26.46
CA LEU A 17 -17.19 6.52 -27.89
C LEU A 17 -15.92 6.71 -28.72
N VAL A 18 -15.07 7.67 -28.35
CA VAL A 18 -13.79 7.91 -29.03
C VAL A 18 -12.84 6.74 -28.93
N SER A 19 -12.87 6.00 -27.80
CA SER A 19 -12.02 4.83 -27.59
C SER A 19 -12.33 3.67 -28.55
N LEU A 20 -13.52 3.67 -29.16
CA LEU A 20 -13.95 2.67 -30.17
C LEU A 20 -13.55 3.05 -31.60
N TRP A 21 -13.02 4.26 -31.82
CA TRP A 21 -12.64 4.72 -33.15
C TRP A 21 -11.42 3.97 -33.63
N THR A 22 -11.36 3.74 -34.97
CA THR A 22 -10.22 3.14 -35.66
C THR A 22 -9.47 4.20 -36.43
N GLY A 23 -8.16 4.02 -36.57
CA GLY A 23 -7.29 4.96 -37.31
C GLY A 23 -5.95 5.16 -36.62
N ASN A 24 -5.15 6.02 -37.21
CA ASN A 24 -3.84 6.41 -36.68
C ASN A 24 -3.64 7.93 -36.81
N LEU A 25 -2.54 8.43 -36.28
CA LEU A 25 -2.21 9.86 -36.31
C LEU A 25 -1.94 10.39 -37.71
N GLN A 26 -1.63 9.52 -38.69
CA GLN A 26 -1.29 9.91 -40.08
C GLN A 26 -2.54 9.97 -40.97
N ASP A 27 -3.43 8.97 -40.84
CA ASP A 27 -4.62 8.81 -41.69
C ASP A 27 -5.89 9.39 -41.05
N GLY A 28 -5.78 9.82 -39.78
CA GLY A 28 -6.90 10.32 -38.96
C GLY A 28 -7.73 9.20 -38.34
N TYR A 29 -8.58 9.57 -37.38
CA TYR A 29 -9.47 8.66 -36.70
C TYR A 29 -10.85 8.67 -37.33
N GLN A 30 -11.40 7.48 -37.55
CA GLN A 30 -12.76 7.28 -38.09
C GLN A 30 -13.67 6.70 -37.03
N GLN A 31 -14.91 7.17 -36.99
CA GLN A 31 -15.92 6.61 -36.11
C GLN A 31 -16.20 5.16 -36.48
N ALA A 32 -15.93 4.26 -35.57
CA ALA A 32 -16.20 2.84 -35.71
C ALA A 32 -16.69 2.26 -34.38
N TRP A 33 -17.40 1.16 -34.44
CA TRP A 33 -17.81 0.36 -33.29
C TRP A 33 -16.89 -0.85 -33.15
N ASN A 34 -15.60 -0.59 -32.91
CA ASN A 34 -14.60 -1.65 -32.82
C ASN A 34 -14.35 -2.06 -31.39
N PHE A 35 -15.15 -3.00 -30.87
CA PHE A 35 -14.92 -3.58 -29.54
C PHE A 35 -13.70 -4.50 -29.47
N GLY A 36 -13.17 -4.95 -30.62
CA GLY A 36 -11.98 -5.79 -30.71
C GLY A 36 -10.74 -5.08 -30.16
N ILE A 37 -10.69 -3.75 -30.25
CA ILE A 37 -9.57 -2.93 -29.76
C ILE A 37 -9.28 -3.16 -28.27
N TYR A 38 -10.31 -3.45 -27.47
CA TYR A 38 -10.12 -3.76 -26.05
C TYR A 38 -9.49 -5.14 -25.84
N ALA A 39 -9.89 -6.14 -26.66
CA ALA A 39 -9.30 -7.47 -26.58
C ALA A 39 -7.84 -7.46 -27.04
N GLU A 40 -7.55 -6.75 -28.13
CA GLU A 40 -6.19 -6.55 -28.63
C GLU A 40 -5.34 -5.79 -27.60
N GLY A 41 -5.82 -4.66 -27.07
CA GLY A 41 -5.13 -3.88 -26.06
C GLY A 41 -4.86 -4.70 -24.81
N VAL A 42 -5.85 -5.44 -24.28
CA VAL A 42 -5.64 -6.31 -23.12
C VAL A 42 -4.61 -7.40 -23.42
N SER A 43 -4.64 -8.03 -24.60
CA SER A 43 -3.68 -9.09 -24.96
C SER A 43 -2.25 -8.54 -25.11
N GLU A 44 -2.09 -7.37 -25.73
CA GLU A 44 -0.80 -6.71 -25.92
C GLU A 44 -0.19 -6.21 -24.60
N TYR A 45 -1.02 -5.56 -23.77
CA TYR A 45 -0.55 -4.95 -22.51
C TYR A 45 -0.73 -5.87 -21.30
N TRP A 46 -1.14 -7.13 -21.46
CA TRP A 46 -1.36 -8.07 -20.36
C TRP A 46 -0.20 -8.17 -19.36
N PRO A 47 1.08 -8.28 -19.78
CA PRO A 47 2.19 -8.34 -18.85
C PRO A 47 2.33 -7.07 -17.99
N TRP A 48 2.03 -5.91 -18.56
CA TRP A 48 2.07 -4.62 -17.87
C TRP A 48 0.92 -4.48 -16.88
N ILE A 49 -0.30 -4.90 -17.27
CA ILE A 49 -1.49 -4.92 -16.41
C ILE A 49 -1.25 -5.78 -15.18
N VAL A 50 -0.72 -6.99 -15.36
CA VAL A 50 -0.39 -7.90 -14.25
C VAL A 50 0.69 -7.30 -13.36
N ARG A 51 1.70 -6.66 -13.93
CA ARG A 51 2.77 -6.00 -13.18
C ARG A 51 2.25 -4.82 -12.36
N SER A 52 1.40 -3.97 -12.94
CA SER A 52 0.74 -2.87 -12.23
C SER A 52 -0.12 -3.38 -11.07
N ALA A 53 -0.93 -4.41 -11.32
CA ALA A 53 -1.76 -5.03 -10.29
C ALA A 53 -0.92 -5.64 -9.17
N ALA A 54 0.19 -6.30 -9.51
CA ALA A 54 1.11 -6.86 -8.52
C ALA A 54 1.77 -5.76 -7.67
N TYR A 55 2.29 -4.71 -8.29
CA TYR A 55 2.94 -3.60 -7.57
C TYR A 55 1.94 -2.82 -6.72
N GLY A 56 0.74 -2.54 -7.25
CA GLY A 56 -0.34 -1.90 -6.51
C GLY A 56 -0.81 -2.75 -5.32
N GLY A 57 -0.94 -4.07 -5.53
CA GLY A 57 -1.26 -5.02 -4.47
C GLY A 57 -0.21 -5.03 -3.36
N LEU A 58 1.05 -5.06 -3.73
CA LEU A 58 2.17 -5.05 -2.79
C LEU A 58 2.27 -3.73 -2.02
N ALA A 59 2.10 -2.60 -2.70
CA ALA A 59 2.06 -1.29 -2.05
C ALA A 59 0.89 -1.21 -1.05
N THR A 60 -0.27 -1.78 -1.41
CA THR A 60 -1.45 -1.85 -0.51
C THR A 60 -1.16 -2.69 0.73
N VAL A 61 -0.53 -3.86 0.57
CA VAL A 61 -0.14 -4.72 1.70
C VAL A 61 0.87 -4.02 2.60
N LEU A 62 1.88 -3.37 2.03
CA LEU A 62 2.85 -2.59 2.81
C LEU A 62 2.20 -1.41 3.51
N ALA A 63 1.32 -0.67 2.82
CA ALA A 63 0.56 0.42 3.42
C ALA A 63 -0.33 -0.08 4.58
N PHE A 64 -0.92 -1.26 4.46
CA PHE A 64 -1.67 -1.90 5.53
C PHE A 64 -0.77 -2.28 6.73
N LEU A 65 0.37 -2.93 6.48
CA LEU A 65 1.30 -3.35 7.52
C LEU A 65 1.88 -2.16 8.31
N LEU A 66 2.10 -1.03 7.66
CA LEU A 66 2.57 0.21 8.31
C LEU A 66 1.40 1.04 8.89
N GLY A 67 0.31 1.15 8.15
CA GLY A 67 -0.85 1.96 8.50
C GLY A 67 -1.65 1.40 9.65
N TYR A 68 -1.77 0.07 9.76
CA TYR A 68 -2.53 -0.54 10.84
C TYR A 68 -1.95 -0.29 12.24
N PRO A 69 -0.63 -0.54 12.50
CA PRO A 69 -0.01 -0.19 13.78
C PRO A 69 -0.09 1.31 14.08
N LEU A 70 0.05 2.15 13.05
CA LEU A 70 -0.06 3.60 13.18
C LEU A 70 -1.48 4.00 13.59
N ALA A 71 -2.50 3.53 12.87
CA ALA A 71 -3.92 3.77 13.18
C ALA A 71 -4.29 3.25 14.57
N TYR A 72 -3.83 2.05 14.94
CA TYR A 72 -4.03 1.46 16.25
C TYR A 72 -3.43 2.32 17.37
N THR A 73 -2.19 2.79 17.17
CA THR A 73 -1.51 3.65 18.15
C THR A 73 -2.24 4.98 18.31
N ILE A 74 -2.70 5.58 17.22
CA ILE A 74 -3.46 6.84 17.25
C ILE A 74 -4.81 6.64 17.97
N ALA A 75 -5.54 5.56 17.65
CA ALA A 75 -6.87 5.29 18.21
C ALA A 75 -6.83 5.00 19.72
N PHE A 76 -5.92 4.12 20.13
CA PHE A 76 -5.93 3.58 21.50
C PHE A 76 -4.85 4.16 22.44
N LYS A 77 -3.74 4.68 21.89
CA LYS A 77 -2.62 5.20 22.70
C LYS A 77 -2.36 6.70 22.47
N GLY A 78 -3.01 7.32 21.49
CA GLY A 78 -2.78 8.72 21.11
C GLY A 78 -3.13 9.73 22.20
N GLY A 79 -4.12 9.44 23.06
CA GLY A 79 -4.53 10.30 24.17
C GLY A 79 -4.66 11.77 23.75
N ARG A 80 -4.00 12.69 24.46
CA ARG A 80 -4.00 14.14 24.16
C ARG A 80 -3.32 14.50 22.84
N TYR A 81 -2.46 13.63 22.31
CA TYR A 81 -1.73 13.88 21.06
C TYR A 81 -2.43 13.31 19.82
N LYS A 82 -3.61 12.71 19.98
CA LYS A 82 -4.37 12.09 18.90
C LYS A 82 -4.53 12.98 17.67
N ASN A 83 -4.99 14.22 17.88
CA ASN A 83 -5.21 15.18 16.79
C ASN A 83 -3.89 15.59 16.11
N LEU A 84 -2.81 15.71 16.88
CA LEU A 84 -1.48 16.00 16.33
C LEU A 84 -0.97 14.84 15.48
N LEU A 85 -1.13 13.61 15.95
CA LEU A 85 -0.73 12.41 15.21
C LEU A 85 -1.54 12.25 13.92
N LEU A 86 -2.85 12.50 13.95
CA LEU A 86 -3.68 12.53 12.74
C LEU A 86 -3.24 13.63 11.78
N PHE A 87 -2.97 14.82 12.29
CA PHE A 87 -2.44 15.89 11.46
C PHE A 87 -1.12 15.50 10.79
N LEU A 88 -0.19 14.87 11.50
CA LEU A 88 1.09 14.42 10.95
C LEU A 88 0.91 13.34 9.85
N VAL A 89 -0.10 12.47 9.97
CA VAL A 89 -0.43 11.50 8.91
C VAL A 89 -0.92 12.21 7.64
N ILE A 90 -1.71 13.28 7.81
CA ILE A 90 -2.29 14.03 6.70
C ILE A 90 -1.34 15.10 6.16
N ALA A 91 -0.42 15.60 6.99
CA ALA A 91 0.50 16.70 6.65
C ALA A 91 1.21 16.55 5.30
N PRO A 92 1.67 15.36 4.89
CA PRO A 92 2.28 15.17 3.57
C PRO A 92 1.37 15.52 2.39
N PHE A 93 0.03 15.46 2.57
CA PHE A 93 -0.92 15.84 1.52
C PHE A 93 -0.94 17.35 1.19
N PHE A 94 -0.54 18.17 2.14
CA PHE A 94 -0.44 19.62 1.93
C PHE A 94 0.78 20.00 1.09
N THR A 95 1.69 19.06 0.84
CA THR A 95 2.81 19.25 -0.08
C THR A 95 2.45 18.76 -1.48
N SER A 96 2.96 19.44 -2.51
CA SER A 96 2.74 19.03 -3.90
C SER A 96 3.24 17.62 -4.15
N PHE A 97 2.46 16.82 -4.89
CA PHE A 97 2.85 15.47 -5.33
C PHE A 97 4.18 15.49 -6.09
N LEU A 98 4.38 16.48 -6.98
CA LEU A 98 5.63 16.62 -7.74
C LEU A 98 6.83 16.86 -6.82
N LEU A 99 6.69 17.73 -5.81
CA LEU A 99 7.77 18.00 -4.85
C LEU A 99 8.12 16.73 -4.06
N ARG A 100 7.13 15.97 -3.62
CA ARG A 100 7.36 14.69 -2.92
C ARG A 100 8.09 13.68 -3.80
N THR A 101 7.68 13.56 -5.07
CA THR A 101 8.31 12.64 -6.03
C THR A 101 9.77 13.04 -6.33
N ILE A 102 10.03 14.33 -6.48
CA ILE A 102 11.39 14.83 -6.69
C ILE A 102 12.25 14.60 -5.43
N SER A 103 11.71 14.91 -4.25
CA SER A 103 12.40 14.66 -2.98
C SER A 103 12.73 13.18 -2.80
N TRP A 104 11.81 12.29 -3.16
CA TRP A 104 12.03 10.84 -3.14
C TRP A 104 13.18 10.42 -4.06
N LYS A 105 13.22 10.97 -5.29
CA LYS A 105 14.34 10.74 -6.21
C LYS A 105 15.68 11.20 -5.63
N ILE A 106 15.71 12.37 -4.99
CA ILE A 106 16.94 12.91 -4.39
C ILE A 106 17.40 12.05 -3.20
N ILE A 107 16.49 11.61 -2.35
CA ILE A 107 16.79 10.75 -1.19
C ILE A 107 17.36 9.41 -1.62
N LEU A 108 16.79 8.81 -2.68
CA LEU A 108 17.17 7.47 -3.19
C LEU A 108 18.28 7.51 -4.26
N ALA A 109 18.78 8.69 -4.64
CA ALA A 109 19.88 8.81 -5.59
C ALA A 109 21.13 8.09 -5.09
N ASP A 110 21.99 7.67 -6.02
CA ASP A 110 23.22 6.90 -5.71
C ASP A 110 24.12 7.57 -4.67
N ASN A 111 24.21 8.90 -4.73
CA ASN A 111 24.91 9.75 -3.74
C ASN A 111 23.91 10.57 -2.90
N GLY A 112 22.68 10.06 -2.76
CA GLY A 112 21.62 10.70 -1.99
C GLY A 112 21.80 10.55 -0.49
N LEU A 113 20.88 11.18 0.25
CA LEU A 113 20.90 11.23 1.71
C LEU A 113 20.90 9.84 2.37
N LEU A 114 20.29 8.84 1.72
CA LEU A 114 20.18 7.49 2.25
C LEU A 114 21.37 6.61 1.80
N LEU A 115 21.68 6.57 0.50
CA LEU A 115 22.66 5.64 -0.05
C LEU A 115 24.09 6.14 0.10
N GLY A 116 24.33 7.45 0.03
CA GLY A 116 25.67 8.04 0.20
C GLY A 116 26.34 7.56 1.49
N PRO A 117 25.80 7.86 2.68
CA PRO A 117 26.41 7.45 3.95
C PRO A 117 26.57 5.92 4.10
N LEU A 118 25.66 5.12 3.50
CA LEU A 118 25.76 3.65 3.58
C LEU A 118 26.87 3.09 2.68
N LYS A 119 27.10 3.73 1.53
CA LYS A 119 28.24 3.40 0.65
C LYS A 119 29.56 3.85 1.26
N ASP A 120 29.61 5.07 1.80
CA ASP A 120 30.79 5.62 2.48
C ASP A 120 31.20 4.77 3.70
N ALA A 121 30.20 4.18 4.40
CA ALA A 121 30.46 3.26 5.51
C ALA A 121 30.83 1.82 5.06
N GLY A 122 30.90 1.55 3.74
CA GLY A 122 31.23 0.23 3.20
C GLY A 122 30.14 -0.82 3.42
N LEU A 123 28.92 -0.42 3.79
CA LEU A 123 27.78 -1.33 4.03
C LEU A 123 27.09 -1.76 2.73
N LEU A 124 27.28 -0.99 1.66
CA LEU A 124 26.72 -1.27 0.33
C LEU A 124 27.84 -1.16 -0.73
N PRO A 125 27.78 -1.99 -1.79
CA PRO A 125 28.68 -1.85 -2.94
C PRO A 125 28.49 -0.48 -3.61
N GLU A 126 29.55 0.05 -4.21
CA GLU A 126 29.50 1.37 -4.88
C GLU A 126 28.56 1.39 -6.09
N ASP A 127 28.42 0.25 -6.77
CA ASP A 127 27.53 0.05 -7.94
C ASP A 127 26.07 -0.22 -7.56
N PHE A 128 25.75 -0.35 -6.27
CA PHE A 128 24.38 -0.55 -5.82
C PHE A 128 23.50 0.67 -6.15
N ARG A 129 22.40 0.40 -6.85
CA ARG A 129 21.40 1.41 -7.24
C ARG A 129 20.03 1.01 -6.74
N LEU A 130 19.36 1.94 -6.07
CA LEU A 130 17.99 1.75 -5.60
C LEU A 130 16.97 2.43 -6.52
N LEU A 131 17.37 3.55 -7.14
CA LEU A 131 16.53 4.30 -8.06
C LEU A 131 16.20 3.44 -9.29
N ALA A 132 14.96 3.54 -9.78
CA ALA A 132 14.43 2.75 -10.89
C ALA A 132 14.31 1.24 -10.61
N THR A 133 14.40 0.82 -9.36
CA THR A 133 14.07 -0.57 -8.97
C THR A 133 12.59 -0.71 -8.59
N PRO A 134 12.01 -1.91 -8.72
CA PRO A 134 10.66 -2.17 -8.23
C PRO A 134 10.47 -1.82 -6.75
N LEU A 135 11.51 -1.99 -5.93
CA LEU A 135 11.48 -1.66 -4.52
C LEU A 135 11.30 -0.16 -4.28
N ALA A 136 12.04 0.70 -4.99
CA ALA A 136 11.90 2.16 -4.88
C ALA A 136 10.50 2.62 -5.31
N ILE A 137 9.97 2.03 -6.37
CA ILE A 137 8.63 2.34 -6.90
C ILE A 137 7.56 1.97 -5.85
N ILE A 138 7.58 0.74 -5.35
CA ILE A 138 6.59 0.26 -4.38
C ILE A 138 6.68 1.03 -3.08
N ALA A 139 7.90 1.33 -2.59
CA ALA A 139 8.09 2.13 -1.38
C ALA A 139 7.56 3.57 -1.57
N GLY A 140 7.78 4.17 -2.73
CA GLY A 140 7.27 5.50 -3.07
C GLY A 140 5.74 5.55 -3.11
N ILE A 141 5.10 4.57 -3.75
CA ILE A 141 3.64 4.45 -3.80
C ILE A 141 3.08 4.20 -2.40
N THR A 142 3.68 3.28 -1.64
CA THR A 142 3.30 2.99 -0.25
C THR A 142 3.32 4.26 0.60
N TYR A 143 4.40 5.04 0.52
CA TYR A 143 4.51 6.31 1.25
C TYR A 143 3.43 7.30 0.83
N ASN A 144 3.22 7.47 -0.48
CA ASN A 144 2.23 8.40 -1.00
C ASN A 144 0.79 8.05 -0.60
N LEU A 145 0.47 6.75 -0.54
CA LEU A 145 -0.89 6.27 -0.27
C LEU A 145 -1.12 5.84 1.18
N LEU A 146 -0.09 5.88 2.04
CA LEU A 146 -0.19 5.51 3.45
C LEU A 146 -1.36 6.19 4.20
N PRO A 147 -1.63 7.49 4.02
CA PRO A 147 -2.77 8.13 4.67
C PRO A 147 -4.13 7.59 4.23
N PHE A 148 -4.28 7.18 2.96
CA PHE A 148 -5.52 6.57 2.46
C PHE A 148 -5.82 5.22 3.11
N MET A 149 -4.78 4.50 3.53
CA MET A 149 -4.93 3.28 4.33
C MET A 149 -5.18 3.61 5.81
N THR A 150 -4.39 4.52 6.38
CA THR A 150 -4.38 4.79 7.82
C THR A 150 -5.67 5.43 8.31
N LEU A 151 -6.26 6.38 7.56
CA LEU A 151 -7.44 7.12 8.01
C LEU A 151 -8.70 6.25 8.13
N PRO A 152 -9.08 5.42 7.13
CA PRO A 152 -10.22 4.52 7.29
C PRO A 152 -10.02 3.49 8.41
N LEU A 153 -8.80 2.98 8.57
CA LEU A 153 -8.44 2.08 9.67
C LEU A 153 -8.62 2.77 11.02
N TYR A 154 -8.12 4.00 11.16
CA TYR A 154 -8.29 4.80 12.36
C TYR A 154 -9.77 5.01 12.69
N VAL A 155 -10.59 5.41 11.72
CA VAL A 155 -12.03 5.64 11.92
C VAL A 155 -12.75 4.35 12.34
N ALA A 156 -12.36 3.21 11.79
CA ALA A 156 -12.93 1.93 12.19
C ALA A 156 -12.50 1.52 13.61
N LEU A 157 -11.22 1.71 13.95
CA LEU A 157 -10.67 1.38 15.27
C LEU A 157 -11.20 2.32 16.37
N GLU A 158 -11.43 3.59 16.06
CA GLU A 158 -11.99 4.55 17.01
C GLU A 158 -13.41 4.21 17.47
N LYS A 159 -14.17 3.51 16.64
CA LYS A 159 -15.53 3.06 16.97
C LYS A 159 -15.56 1.84 17.89
N VAL A 160 -14.42 1.17 18.09
CA VAL A 160 -14.32 -0.01 18.96
C VAL A 160 -14.39 0.43 20.42
N ASP A 161 -15.39 -0.07 21.16
CA ASP A 161 -15.53 0.22 22.58
C ASP A 161 -14.33 -0.35 23.36
N PHE A 162 -13.66 0.53 24.11
CA PHE A 162 -12.50 0.17 24.91
C PHE A 162 -12.81 -0.90 25.98
N ARG A 163 -14.05 -0.94 26.48
CA ARG A 163 -14.51 -1.94 27.44
C ARG A 163 -14.49 -3.35 26.87
N LEU A 164 -14.78 -3.51 25.57
CA LEU A 164 -14.68 -4.79 24.88
C LEU A 164 -13.22 -5.27 24.80
N LEU A 165 -12.29 -4.35 24.62
CA LEU A 165 -10.85 -4.67 24.62
C LEU A 165 -10.35 -5.09 26.01
N GLU A 166 -10.82 -4.45 27.08
CA GLU A 166 -10.48 -4.83 28.46
C GLU A 166 -11.03 -6.19 28.81
N ALA A 167 -12.31 -6.44 28.56
CA ALA A 167 -12.93 -7.75 28.77
C ALA A 167 -12.24 -8.86 27.96
N ALA A 168 -11.82 -8.56 26.72
CA ALA A 168 -11.08 -9.49 25.90
C ALA A 168 -9.69 -9.81 26.46
N LYS A 169 -9.01 -8.83 27.04
CA LYS A 169 -7.71 -9.06 27.68
C LYS A 169 -7.86 -10.01 28.88
N ASP A 170 -8.91 -9.86 29.65
CA ASP A 170 -9.18 -10.72 30.80
C ASP A 170 -9.51 -12.16 30.39
N LEU A 171 -10.31 -12.32 29.33
CA LEU A 171 -10.68 -13.63 28.79
C LEU A 171 -9.51 -14.36 28.11
N TYR A 172 -8.59 -13.62 27.47
CA TYR A 172 -7.48 -14.17 26.68
C TYR A 172 -6.10 -13.87 27.27
N ALA A 173 -6.01 -13.72 28.60
CA ALA A 173 -4.78 -13.42 29.32
C ALA A 173 -3.75 -14.57 29.37
N GLY A 174 -4.04 -15.72 28.76
CA GLY A 174 -3.17 -16.88 28.74
C GLY A 174 -1.78 -16.65 28.10
N PRO A 175 -0.76 -17.41 28.50
CA PRO A 175 0.60 -17.28 27.97
C PRO A 175 0.72 -17.77 26.50
N TRP A 176 -0.20 -18.59 26.03
CA TRP A 176 -0.20 -19.09 24.67
C TRP A 176 -1.03 -18.16 23.74
N ARG A 177 -0.40 -17.72 22.66
CA ARG A 177 -0.97 -16.79 21.69
C ARG A 177 -0.92 -17.35 20.26
N PRO A 178 -1.66 -18.43 19.95
CA PRO A 178 -1.60 -19.08 18.63
C PRO A 178 -2.05 -18.14 17.50
N GLY A 179 -3.04 -17.27 17.76
CA GLY A 179 -3.52 -16.31 16.78
C GLY A 179 -2.45 -15.30 16.35
N GLY A 180 -1.69 -14.78 17.30
CA GLY A 180 -0.57 -13.88 17.04
C GLY A 180 0.53 -14.52 16.19
N THR A 181 0.85 -15.78 16.49
CA THR A 181 1.86 -16.56 15.75
C THR A 181 1.42 -16.80 14.29
N ILE A 182 0.15 -17.15 14.08
CA ILE A 182 -0.40 -17.41 12.73
C ILE A 182 -0.40 -16.12 11.89
N VAL A 183 -0.90 -15.02 12.43
CA VAL A 183 -0.93 -13.73 11.72
C VAL A 183 0.49 -13.23 11.43
N GLY A 184 1.40 -13.38 12.37
CA GLY A 184 2.81 -13.04 12.18
C GLY A 184 3.48 -13.90 11.10
N ALA A 185 3.18 -15.20 11.06
CA ALA A 185 3.69 -16.11 10.04
C ALA A 185 3.14 -15.75 8.64
N ILE A 186 1.86 -15.43 8.52
CA ILE A 186 1.25 -15.00 7.25
C ILE A 186 1.87 -13.68 6.80
N ALA A 187 1.99 -12.68 7.68
CA ALA A 187 2.62 -11.40 7.35
C ALA A 187 4.08 -11.58 6.91
N GLY A 188 4.83 -12.43 7.61
CA GLY A 188 6.18 -12.78 7.26
C GLY A 188 6.28 -13.49 5.90
N ALA A 189 5.39 -14.45 5.61
CA ALA A 189 5.35 -15.15 4.33
C ALA A 189 5.02 -14.20 3.16
N VAL A 190 4.10 -13.25 3.36
CA VAL A 190 3.76 -12.22 2.37
C VAL A 190 4.96 -11.32 2.10
N LEU A 191 5.66 -10.86 3.15
CA LEU A 191 6.87 -10.05 3.02
C LEU A 191 8.01 -10.82 2.34
N ALA A 192 8.15 -12.12 2.62
CA ALA A 192 9.14 -12.97 1.96
C ALA A 192 8.84 -13.21 0.48
N GLY A 193 7.59 -13.52 0.16
CA GLY A 193 7.14 -13.65 -1.22
C GLY A 193 7.39 -12.36 -2.00
N PHE A 194 7.13 -11.22 -1.38
CA PHE A 194 7.44 -9.91 -1.92
C PHE A 194 8.93 -9.71 -2.17
N ALA A 195 9.75 -9.95 -1.14
CA ALA A 195 11.20 -9.80 -1.26
C ALA A 195 11.79 -10.71 -2.36
N SER A 196 11.27 -11.92 -2.55
CA SER A 196 11.72 -12.83 -3.60
C SER A 196 11.34 -12.33 -5.01
N ILE A 197 10.16 -11.76 -5.18
CA ILE A 197 9.70 -11.20 -6.47
C ILE A 197 10.49 -9.93 -6.83
N VAL A 198 10.74 -9.06 -5.83
CA VAL A 198 11.38 -7.76 -6.04
C VAL A 198 12.89 -7.87 -6.20
N LEU A 199 13.54 -8.73 -5.40
CA LEU A 199 14.99 -8.78 -5.35
C LEU A 199 15.59 -9.75 -6.37
N SER A 200 14.80 -10.62 -7.02
CA SER A 200 15.30 -11.72 -7.88
C SER A 200 16.45 -12.50 -7.21
N VAL A 201 16.47 -12.52 -5.88
CA VAL A 201 17.58 -13.00 -5.05
C VAL A 201 17.25 -14.39 -4.53
N ASN A 202 18.30 -15.17 -4.28
CA ASN A 202 18.28 -16.50 -3.69
C ASN A 202 17.22 -16.59 -2.55
N PRO A 203 16.32 -17.59 -2.54
CA PRO A 203 15.19 -17.70 -1.61
C PRO A 203 15.56 -17.75 -0.11
N VAL A 204 16.81 -17.91 0.21
CA VAL A 204 17.30 -17.99 1.61
C VAL A 204 17.15 -16.64 2.34
N ILE A 205 17.43 -15.52 1.68
CA ILE A 205 17.35 -14.18 2.31
C ILE A 205 15.90 -13.77 2.61
N PRO A 206 14.95 -13.91 1.68
CA PRO A 206 13.53 -13.69 1.97
C PRO A 206 12.99 -14.61 3.07
N ALA A 207 13.39 -15.86 3.11
CA ALA A 207 12.98 -16.81 4.15
C ALA A 207 13.49 -16.41 5.54
N LEU A 208 14.72 -15.91 5.63
CA LEU A 208 15.29 -15.39 6.88
C LEU A 208 14.58 -14.10 7.34
N ILE A 209 14.30 -13.18 6.43
CA ILE A 209 13.55 -11.98 6.72
C ILE A 209 12.12 -12.33 7.19
N ALA A 210 11.49 -13.32 6.56
CA ALA A 210 10.18 -13.83 6.96
C ALA A 210 10.18 -14.48 8.35
N ALA A 211 11.17 -15.28 8.63
CA ALA A 211 11.29 -15.95 9.93
C ALA A 211 11.53 -14.96 11.06
N VAL A 212 12.37 -13.95 10.83
CA VAL A 212 12.68 -12.92 11.84
C VAL A 212 11.52 -11.93 11.99
N SER A 213 11.00 -11.39 10.90
CA SER A 213 9.91 -10.41 10.96
C SER A 213 8.58 -11.02 11.39
N GLY A 214 8.24 -12.19 10.89
CA GLY A 214 7.01 -12.92 11.25
C GLY A 214 7.00 -13.37 12.70
N GLY A 215 8.12 -13.90 13.17
CA GLY A 215 8.26 -14.33 14.56
C GLY A 215 8.23 -13.17 15.55
N VAL A 216 8.97 -12.10 15.30
CA VAL A 216 9.06 -10.94 16.21
C VAL A 216 7.77 -10.14 16.22
N ILE A 217 7.16 -9.89 15.05
CA ILE A 217 5.90 -9.14 14.96
C ILE A 217 4.75 -9.95 15.57
N GLY A 218 4.70 -11.26 15.31
CA GLY A 218 3.64 -12.13 15.82
C GLY A 218 3.66 -12.30 17.33
N THR A 219 4.83 -12.44 17.93
CA THR A 219 4.96 -12.67 19.39
C THR A 219 4.89 -11.41 20.23
N LEU A 220 5.41 -10.28 19.73
CA LEU A 220 5.50 -9.04 20.51
C LEU A 220 4.29 -8.11 20.35
N LEU A 221 3.61 -8.11 19.21
CA LEU A 221 2.59 -7.10 18.90
C LEU A 221 1.17 -7.65 18.86
N ILE A 222 0.95 -8.95 18.68
CA ILE A 222 -0.37 -9.50 18.38
C ILE A 222 -0.87 -10.33 19.55
N SER A 223 -1.76 -9.72 20.36
CA SER A 223 -2.49 -10.44 21.40
C SER A 223 -3.67 -11.24 20.80
N GLU A 224 -4.08 -12.31 21.49
CA GLU A 224 -5.26 -13.11 21.08
C GLU A 224 -6.53 -12.23 20.99
N SER A 225 -6.68 -11.28 21.92
CA SER A 225 -7.75 -10.28 21.89
C SER A 225 -7.72 -9.39 20.65
N PHE A 226 -6.54 -9.11 20.11
CA PHE A 226 -6.40 -8.39 18.87
C PHE A 226 -6.98 -9.19 17.69
N VAL A 227 -6.59 -10.45 17.55
CA VAL A 227 -7.00 -11.30 16.42
C VAL A 227 -8.49 -11.63 16.46
N ARG A 228 -9.04 -11.86 17.64
CA ARG A 228 -10.43 -12.30 17.80
C ARG A 228 -11.45 -11.17 17.90
N ILE A 229 -11.03 -9.99 18.29
CA ILE A 229 -11.97 -8.87 18.54
C ILE A 229 -11.56 -7.63 17.74
N THR A 230 -10.36 -7.08 17.96
CA THR A 230 -9.98 -5.80 17.35
C THR A 230 -9.92 -5.88 15.83
N PHE A 231 -9.26 -6.91 15.30
CA PHE A 231 -9.09 -7.08 13.87
C PHE A 231 -10.42 -7.31 13.15
N PRO A 232 -11.31 -8.24 13.58
CA PRO A 232 -12.62 -8.42 12.94
C PRO A 232 -13.50 -7.18 12.98
N LEU A 233 -13.50 -6.43 14.08
CA LEU A 233 -14.26 -5.18 14.18
C LEU A 233 -13.69 -4.07 13.29
N SER A 234 -12.41 -4.11 12.97
CA SER A 234 -11.77 -3.14 12.07
C SER A 234 -11.86 -3.52 10.58
N LEU A 235 -12.38 -4.71 10.21
CA LEU A 235 -12.47 -5.17 8.82
C LEU A 235 -13.12 -4.17 7.86
N PRO A 236 -14.21 -3.45 8.20
CA PRO A 236 -14.75 -2.42 7.32
C PRO A 236 -13.72 -1.33 6.98
N GLY A 237 -12.89 -0.95 7.95
CA GLY A 237 -11.80 0.01 7.74
C GLY A 237 -10.66 -0.58 6.90
N VAL A 238 -10.31 -1.85 7.12
CA VAL A 238 -9.33 -2.58 6.29
C VAL A 238 -9.78 -2.60 4.84
N PHE A 239 -11.05 -2.97 4.60
CA PHE A 239 -11.59 -3.05 3.25
C PHE A 239 -11.62 -1.69 2.55
N ALA A 240 -12.14 -0.67 3.23
CA ALA A 240 -12.19 0.69 2.71
C ALA A 240 -10.78 1.26 2.43
N GLY A 241 -9.85 1.11 3.37
CA GLY A 241 -8.47 1.55 3.21
C GLY A 241 -7.75 0.82 2.08
N SER A 242 -7.96 -0.49 1.96
CA SER A 242 -7.36 -1.30 0.88
C SER A 242 -7.85 -0.86 -0.50
N LEU A 243 -9.15 -0.61 -0.67
CA LEU A 243 -9.70 -0.12 -1.94
C LEU A 243 -9.17 1.28 -2.28
N LEU A 244 -9.18 2.20 -1.30
CA LEU A 244 -8.69 3.56 -1.48
C LEU A 244 -7.19 3.63 -1.77
N THR A 245 -6.42 2.61 -1.39
CA THR A 245 -4.99 2.50 -1.66
C THR A 245 -4.73 1.75 -2.95
N PHE A 246 -5.39 0.62 -3.18
CA PHE A 246 -5.15 -0.27 -4.31
C PHE A 246 -5.52 0.37 -5.66
N ILE A 247 -6.69 1.01 -5.74
CA ILE A 247 -7.17 1.57 -7.01
C ILE A 247 -6.23 2.65 -7.56
N PRO A 248 -5.82 3.68 -6.78
CA PRO A 248 -4.83 4.64 -7.26
C PRO A 248 -3.46 4.00 -7.50
N ALA A 249 -3.04 3.05 -6.65
CA ALA A 249 -1.75 2.39 -6.79
C ALA A 249 -1.60 1.65 -8.13
N VAL A 250 -2.65 0.99 -8.61
CA VAL A 250 -2.65 0.33 -9.93
C VAL A 250 -2.66 1.35 -11.07
N GLY A 251 -3.30 2.51 -10.86
CA GLY A 251 -3.38 3.57 -11.87
C GLY A 251 -2.11 4.40 -12.03
N ASP A 252 -1.18 4.35 -11.07
CA ASP A 252 0.09 5.08 -11.09
C ASP A 252 1.16 4.41 -11.99
N PHE A 253 0.86 3.25 -12.58
CA PHE A 253 1.68 2.52 -13.55
C PHE A 253 1.10 2.60 -14.97
#